data_e34de4f4444c5361b098d209f7a4bd05
#
_entry.id   e34de4f4444c5361b098d209f7a4bd05
#
_cell.length_a   1.000
_cell.length_b   1.000
_cell.length_c   1.000
_cell.angle_alpha   90.00
_cell.angle_beta   90.00
_cell.angle_gamma   90.00
#
_symmetry.space_group_name_H-M   'P 1'
#
loop_
_entity.id
_entity.type
_entity.pdbx_description
1 polymer ?
#
loop_
_entity_poly.entity_id
_entity_poly.type
_entity_poly.pdbx_seq_one_letter_code
_entity_poly.pdbx_strand_id
1 'polypeptide(L)'
;RPFERGVFLGSGPMKGIAEECHLKLQELTDGGVVCKFDSFLGFRHGPKAVVNEQSIMVYLMQDDEAIQRYERDLVKQVSGNNKLVAQIIVSAGARVNIEGVQEDLQVVMPNGLAKTGIYSVLPYVLVGQLLGFYTSVAHGLCPDTPSVSGNIHRVVEGVIIYE
;
A
#
# COMPACT_ATOMS: atom_id res chain seq x y z
N ARG A 1 2.67 -16.60 -5.61
CA ARG A 1 1.93 -16.35 -6.84
C ARG A 1 2.24 -14.92 -7.29
N PRO A 2 2.61 -14.67 -8.54
CA PRO A 2 2.84 -13.32 -9.04
C PRO A 2 1.53 -12.51 -8.99
N PHE A 3 1.65 -11.22 -8.74
CA PHE A 3 0.55 -10.26 -8.78
C PHE A 3 0.88 -9.13 -9.77
N GLU A 4 -0.17 -8.51 -10.32
CA GLU A 4 -0.04 -7.46 -11.35
C GLU A 4 -0.63 -6.13 -10.88
N ARG A 5 -1.35 -6.14 -9.75
CA ARG A 5 -2.01 -4.97 -9.17
C ARG A 5 -1.70 -4.83 -7.70
N GLY A 6 -1.31 -3.62 -7.29
CA GLY A 6 -1.11 -3.23 -5.91
C GLY A 6 -2.12 -2.15 -5.48
N VAL A 7 -2.87 -2.37 -4.41
CA VAL A 7 -3.80 -1.38 -3.89
C VAL A 7 -3.43 -1.05 -2.45
N PHE A 8 -3.18 0.23 -2.19
CA PHE A 8 -2.81 0.74 -0.88
C PHE A 8 -3.92 1.64 -0.35
N LEU A 9 -4.44 1.33 0.83
CA LEU A 9 -5.51 2.11 1.44
C LEU A 9 -5.07 2.68 2.79
N GLY A 10 -5.43 3.96 3.01
CA GLY A 10 -5.17 4.65 4.27
C GLY A 10 -6.16 5.79 4.49
N SER A 11 -6.59 6.02 5.74
CA SER A 11 -7.48 7.12 6.09
C SER A 11 -6.70 8.32 6.63
N GLY A 12 -7.19 9.54 6.45
CA GLY A 12 -6.53 10.76 6.93
C GLY A 12 -5.05 10.83 6.49
N PRO A 13 -4.10 11.06 7.42
CA PRO A 13 -2.68 11.15 7.09
C PRO A 13 -2.13 9.87 6.42
N MET A 14 -2.69 8.69 6.75
CA MET A 14 -2.29 7.42 6.13
C MET A 14 -2.58 7.37 4.63
N LYS A 15 -3.48 8.21 4.10
CA LYS A 15 -3.71 8.29 2.66
C LYS A 15 -2.47 8.80 1.91
N GLY A 16 -1.76 9.79 2.47
CA GLY A 16 -0.48 10.25 1.90
C GLY A 16 0.60 9.18 1.94
N ILE A 17 0.61 8.35 3.00
CA ILE A 17 1.52 7.20 3.08
C ILE A 17 1.14 6.13 2.04
N ALA A 18 -0.15 5.87 1.85
CA ALA A 18 -0.63 4.94 0.81
C ALA A 18 -0.23 5.42 -0.60
N GLU A 19 -0.25 6.74 -0.83
CA GLU A 19 0.23 7.37 -2.07
C GLU A 19 1.72 7.13 -2.29
N GLU A 20 2.55 7.32 -1.28
CA GLU A 20 3.99 7.03 -1.38
C GLU A 20 4.26 5.52 -1.57
N CYS A 21 3.56 4.66 -0.83
CA CYS A 21 3.74 3.22 -0.95
C CYS A 21 3.39 2.69 -2.35
N HIS A 22 2.28 3.16 -2.94
CA HIS A 22 1.89 2.72 -4.29
C HIS A 22 2.92 3.14 -5.33
N LEU A 23 3.44 4.37 -5.18
CA LEU A 23 4.47 4.90 -6.07
C LEU A 23 5.74 4.04 -6.02
N LYS A 24 6.22 3.72 -4.81
CA LYS A 24 7.41 2.88 -4.63
C LYS A 24 7.27 1.50 -5.27
N LEU A 25 6.13 0.84 -5.09
CA LEU A 25 5.91 -0.46 -5.71
C LEU A 25 5.88 -0.36 -7.25
N GLN A 26 5.20 0.63 -7.79
CA GLN A 26 5.09 0.82 -9.24
C GLN A 26 6.44 1.18 -9.88
N GLU A 27 7.19 2.12 -9.28
CA GLU A 27 8.51 2.54 -9.77
C GLU A 27 9.52 1.38 -9.72
N LEU A 28 9.63 0.70 -8.58
CA LEU A 28 10.60 -0.37 -8.37
C LEU A 28 10.32 -1.62 -9.22
N THR A 29 9.14 -1.71 -9.80
CA THR A 29 8.78 -2.78 -10.75
C THR A 29 8.77 -2.32 -12.21
N ASP A 30 9.30 -1.12 -12.50
CA ASP A 30 9.29 -0.50 -13.85
C ASP A 30 7.89 -0.50 -14.49
N GLY A 31 6.84 -0.30 -13.66
CA GLY A 31 5.45 -0.35 -14.08
C GLY A 31 4.88 -1.75 -14.30
N GLY A 32 5.65 -2.80 -14.03
CA GLY A 32 5.19 -4.20 -14.15
C GLY A 32 4.05 -4.54 -13.18
N VAL A 33 3.96 -3.81 -12.07
CA VAL A 33 2.81 -3.83 -11.16
C VAL A 33 2.10 -2.49 -11.24
N VAL A 34 0.85 -2.48 -11.69
CA VAL A 34 0.02 -1.28 -11.72
C VAL A 34 -0.56 -1.04 -10.34
N CYS A 35 -0.25 0.13 -9.77
CA CYS A 35 -0.64 0.43 -8.41
C CYS A 35 -1.71 1.52 -8.31
N LYS A 36 -2.51 1.45 -7.25
CA LYS A 36 -3.51 2.45 -6.89
C LYS A 36 -3.48 2.70 -5.39
N PHE A 37 -3.75 3.94 -5.00
CA PHE A 37 -4.03 4.30 -3.62
C PHE A 37 -5.37 5.00 -3.47
N ASP A 38 -5.95 4.94 -2.28
CA ASP A 38 -7.16 5.71 -1.93
C ASP A 38 -7.33 5.76 -0.41
N SER A 39 -8.34 6.53 0.04
CA SER A 39 -8.89 6.36 1.38
C SER A 39 -9.82 5.14 1.43
N PHE A 40 -10.01 4.55 2.62
CA PHE A 40 -10.94 3.42 2.76
C PHE A 40 -12.34 3.78 2.29
N LEU A 41 -12.87 4.93 2.68
CA LEU A 41 -14.21 5.35 2.29
C LEU A 41 -14.31 5.71 0.81
N GLY A 42 -13.29 6.38 0.25
CA GLY A 42 -13.25 6.69 -1.19
C GLY A 42 -13.21 5.43 -2.05
N PHE A 43 -12.48 4.42 -1.61
CA PHE A 43 -12.34 3.16 -2.33
C PHE A 43 -13.64 2.34 -2.40
N ARG A 44 -14.56 2.51 -1.44
CA ARG A 44 -15.84 1.76 -1.39
C ARG A 44 -16.70 1.89 -2.65
N HIS A 45 -16.57 3.00 -3.36
CA HIS A 45 -17.36 3.30 -4.56
C HIS A 45 -16.75 2.69 -5.83
N GLY A 46 -16.66 3.46 -6.89
CA GLY A 46 -16.12 3.03 -8.18
C GLY A 46 -14.67 2.51 -8.17
N PRO A 47 -13.73 3.13 -7.39
CA PRO A 47 -12.34 2.71 -7.39
C PRO A 47 -12.11 1.23 -7.05
N LYS A 48 -12.98 0.61 -6.27
CA LYS A 48 -12.94 -0.81 -5.91
C LYS A 48 -12.99 -1.76 -7.12
N ALA A 49 -13.46 -1.29 -8.26
CA ALA A 49 -13.53 -2.09 -9.49
C ALA A 49 -12.16 -2.57 -10.02
N VAL A 50 -11.04 -1.98 -9.55
CA VAL A 50 -9.69 -2.42 -9.95
C VAL A 50 -9.28 -3.75 -9.33
N VAL A 51 -9.97 -4.21 -8.28
CA VAL A 51 -9.62 -5.43 -7.53
C VAL A 51 -10.00 -6.68 -8.33
N ASN A 52 -9.04 -7.57 -8.47
CA ASN A 52 -9.23 -8.86 -9.12
C ASN A 52 -8.33 -9.93 -8.47
N GLU A 53 -8.30 -11.13 -9.04
CA GLU A 53 -7.52 -12.27 -8.56
C GLU A 53 -5.98 -12.11 -8.71
N GLN A 54 -5.51 -11.06 -9.35
CA GLN A 54 -4.10 -10.69 -9.48
C GLN A 54 -3.72 -9.50 -8.58
N SER A 55 -4.59 -9.14 -7.65
CA SER A 55 -4.40 -7.99 -6.77
C SER A 55 -3.83 -8.39 -5.42
N ILE A 56 -2.93 -7.56 -4.91
CA ILE A 56 -2.62 -7.49 -3.48
C ILE A 56 -3.26 -6.26 -2.87
N MET A 57 -3.71 -6.40 -1.63
CA MET A 57 -4.27 -5.30 -0.85
C MET A 57 -3.38 -4.99 0.34
N VAL A 58 -3.04 -3.73 0.54
CA VAL A 58 -2.29 -3.23 1.70
C VAL A 58 -3.16 -2.21 2.43
N TYR A 59 -3.51 -2.53 3.67
CA TYR A 59 -4.39 -1.74 4.51
C TYR A 59 -3.57 -1.06 5.60
N LEU A 60 -3.38 0.26 5.52
CA LEU A 60 -2.71 1.07 6.53
C LEU A 60 -3.75 1.55 7.54
N MET A 61 -3.97 0.75 8.60
CA MET A 61 -5.03 0.96 9.56
C MET A 61 -4.69 2.10 10.52
N GLN A 62 -5.68 2.92 10.82
CA GLN A 62 -5.59 3.96 11.84
C GLN A 62 -5.59 3.36 13.26
N ASP A 63 -5.05 4.11 14.22
CA ASP A 63 -5.05 3.75 15.64
C ASP A 63 -6.31 4.28 16.39
N ASP A 64 -7.19 4.99 15.69
CA ASP A 64 -8.47 5.49 16.19
C ASP A 64 -9.57 4.45 15.97
N GLU A 65 -10.16 3.93 17.04
CA GLU A 65 -11.20 2.90 16.98
C GLU A 65 -12.46 3.36 16.21
N ALA A 66 -12.81 4.63 16.27
CA ALA A 66 -13.97 5.15 15.55
C ALA A 66 -13.74 5.11 14.03
N ILE A 67 -12.51 5.38 13.58
CA ILE A 67 -12.12 5.29 12.17
C ILE A 67 -11.94 3.81 11.78
N GLN A 68 -11.25 3.04 12.61
CA GLN A 68 -10.89 1.65 12.33
C GLN A 68 -12.12 0.76 12.11
N ARG A 69 -13.28 1.07 12.71
CA ARG A 69 -14.53 0.36 12.43
C ARG A 69 -14.91 0.41 10.95
N TYR A 70 -14.86 1.58 10.32
CA TYR A 70 -15.14 1.74 8.89
C TYR A 70 -14.10 1.06 8.01
N GLU A 71 -12.84 1.04 8.45
CA GLU A 71 -11.75 0.37 7.74
C GLU A 71 -11.94 -1.14 7.75
N ARG A 72 -12.25 -1.73 8.93
CA ARG A 72 -12.54 -3.17 9.08
C ARG A 72 -13.73 -3.60 8.20
N ASP A 73 -14.77 -2.79 8.12
CA ASP A 73 -15.95 -3.09 7.28
C ASP A 73 -15.57 -3.17 5.79
N LEU A 74 -14.69 -2.29 5.31
CA LEU A 74 -14.22 -2.36 3.93
C LEU A 74 -13.34 -3.59 3.70
N VAL A 75 -12.43 -3.90 4.62
CA VAL A 75 -11.58 -5.11 4.53
C VAL A 75 -12.46 -6.36 4.43
N LYS A 76 -13.47 -6.50 5.29
CA LYS A 76 -14.46 -7.60 5.21
C LYS A 76 -15.13 -7.67 3.83
N GLN A 77 -15.57 -6.54 3.32
CA GLN A 77 -16.25 -6.48 2.02
C GLN A 77 -15.35 -6.89 0.87
N VAL A 78 -14.09 -6.43 0.86
CA VAL A 78 -13.13 -6.77 -0.19
C VAL A 78 -12.77 -8.25 -0.12
N SER A 79 -12.48 -8.76 1.08
CA SER A 79 -12.13 -10.18 1.30
C SER A 79 -13.27 -11.13 0.94
N GLY A 80 -14.51 -10.76 1.25
CA GLY A 80 -15.68 -11.61 0.97
C GLY A 80 -16.04 -11.69 -0.51
N ASN A 81 -15.70 -10.68 -1.29
CA ASN A 81 -16.12 -10.58 -2.70
C ASN A 81 -15.03 -10.91 -3.71
N ASN A 82 -13.77 -11.03 -3.29
CA ASN A 82 -12.65 -11.16 -4.20
C ASN A 82 -11.69 -12.29 -3.78
N LYS A 83 -11.20 -13.03 -4.77
CA LYS A 83 -10.02 -13.88 -4.59
C LYS A 83 -8.79 -13.00 -4.82
N LEU A 84 -8.06 -12.72 -3.77
CA LEU A 84 -6.85 -11.90 -3.81
C LEU A 84 -5.60 -12.77 -3.86
N VAL A 85 -4.49 -12.21 -4.36
CA VAL A 85 -3.18 -12.86 -4.21
C VAL A 85 -2.74 -12.81 -2.77
N ALA A 86 -2.85 -11.64 -2.13
CA ALA A 86 -2.54 -11.46 -0.72
C ALA A 86 -3.24 -10.24 -0.11
N GLN A 87 -3.41 -10.26 1.21
CA GLN A 87 -3.88 -9.15 2.04
C GLN A 87 -2.88 -8.88 3.16
N ILE A 88 -2.43 -7.63 3.24
CA ILE A 88 -1.46 -7.16 4.23
C ILE A 88 -2.16 -6.11 5.10
N ILE A 89 -2.23 -6.33 6.39
CA ILE A 89 -2.75 -5.37 7.37
C ILE A 89 -1.56 -4.76 8.11
N VAL A 90 -1.49 -3.44 8.15
CA VAL A 90 -0.49 -2.68 8.89
C VAL A 90 -1.20 -1.88 9.96
N SER A 91 -0.83 -2.07 11.21
CA SER A 91 -1.46 -1.43 12.37
C SER A 91 -0.42 -0.94 13.37
N ALA A 92 -0.83 -0.10 14.33
CA ALA A 92 0.00 0.31 15.45
C ALA A 92 -0.35 -0.47 16.71
N GLY A 93 0.66 -0.80 17.48
CA GLY A 93 0.53 -1.30 18.83
C GLY A 93 -0.01 -2.70 19.01
N ALA A 94 -0.99 -3.10 18.25
CA ALA A 94 -1.63 -4.42 18.35
C ALA A 94 -2.06 -4.95 17.00
N ARG A 95 -2.20 -6.26 16.91
CA ARG A 95 -2.83 -6.91 15.75
C ARG A 95 -4.29 -6.51 15.66
N VAL A 96 -4.76 -6.27 14.45
CA VAL A 96 -6.18 -6.02 14.16
C VAL A 96 -6.84 -7.32 13.76
N ASN A 97 -7.73 -7.82 14.60
CA ASN A 97 -8.52 -9.00 14.27
C ASN A 97 -9.81 -8.57 13.56
N ILE A 98 -10.07 -9.13 12.39
CA ILE A 98 -11.27 -8.86 11.59
C ILE A 98 -11.98 -10.19 11.37
N GLU A 99 -13.11 -10.36 12.00
CA GLU A 99 -13.91 -11.59 11.92
C GLU A 99 -14.24 -11.97 10.48
N GLY A 100 -13.95 -13.21 10.11
CA GLY A 100 -14.19 -13.73 8.76
C GLY A 100 -13.18 -13.30 7.70
N VAL A 101 -12.13 -12.58 8.09
CA VAL A 101 -11.02 -12.20 7.21
C VAL A 101 -9.77 -12.97 7.61
N GLN A 102 -9.13 -13.59 6.63
CA GLN A 102 -7.82 -14.20 6.79
C GLN A 102 -6.82 -13.34 6.02
N GLU A 103 -6.00 -12.61 6.76
CA GLU A 103 -4.87 -11.88 6.19
C GLU A 103 -3.66 -12.79 5.97
N ASP A 104 -2.86 -12.51 4.95
CA ASP A 104 -1.62 -13.24 4.66
C ASP A 104 -0.47 -12.72 5.52
N LEU A 105 -0.49 -11.43 5.87
CA LEU A 105 0.52 -10.80 6.71
C LEU A 105 -0.07 -9.69 7.56
N GLN A 106 0.28 -9.65 8.86
CA GLN A 106 0.11 -8.48 9.70
C GLN A 106 1.44 -7.90 10.12
N VAL A 107 1.63 -6.61 9.85
CA VAL A 107 2.76 -5.80 10.31
C VAL A 107 2.27 -4.91 11.44
N VAL A 108 2.82 -5.10 12.63
CA VAL A 108 2.45 -4.30 13.81
C VAL A 108 3.58 -3.33 14.13
N MET A 109 3.30 -2.04 13.97
CA MET A 109 4.23 -0.97 14.33
C MET A 109 4.31 -0.80 15.84
N PRO A 110 5.50 -0.47 16.40
CA PRO A 110 5.67 -0.30 17.84
C PRO A 110 4.76 0.79 18.45
N ASN A 111 4.20 0.54 19.62
CA ASN A 111 3.31 1.46 20.36
C ASN A 111 3.89 2.86 20.65
N GLY A 112 5.22 3.00 20.71
CA GLY A 112 5.86 4.28 20.97
C GLY A 112 5.63 5.35 19.90
N LEU A 113 5.26 4.93 18.70
CA LEU A 113 5.04 5.83 17.57
C LEU A 113 3.75 6.65 17.70
N ALA A 114 2.70 6.09 18.30
CA ALA A 114 1.44 6.80 18.53
C ALA A 114 1.58 8.11 19.33
N LYS A 115 2.62 8.21 20.15
CA LYS A 115 2.92 9.40 20.96
C LYS A 115 3.60 10.54 20.19
N THR A 116 4.05 10.29 18.98
CA THR A 116 4.80 11.27 18.16
C THR A 116 3.89 12.11 17.25
N GLY A 117 2.57 12.03 17.42
CA GLY A 117 1.60 12.77 16.62
C GLY A 117 1.68 12.39 15.13
N ILE A 118 1.73 13.39 14.24
CA ILE A 118 1.74 13.16 12.80
C ILE A 118 2.96 12.32 12.32
N TYR A 119 4.06 12.37 13.04
CA TYR A 119 5.26 11.58 12.70
C TYR A 119 5.06 10.06 12.90
N SER A 120 4.02 9.65 13.64
CA SER A 120 3.71 8.23 13.85
C SER A 120 3.40 7.48 12.56
N VAL A 121 3.00 8.18 11.50
CA VAL A 121 2.64 7.57 10.22
C VAL A 121 3.85 7.28 9.33
N LEU A 122 4.98 7.99 9.51
CA LEU A 122 6.16 7.85 8.65
C LEU A 122 6.72 6.43 8.57
N PRO A 123 6.84 5.66 9.65
CA PRO A 123 7.34 4.29 9.59
C PRO A 123 6.53 3.34 8.71
N TYR A 124 5.26 3.67 8.44
CA TYR A 124 4.42 2.86 7.55
C TYR A 124 4.91 2.87 6.10
N VAL A 125 5.67 3.89 5.69
CA VAL A 125 6.31 3.95 4.36
C VAL A 125 7.23 2.76 4.13
N LEU A 126 7.89 2.25 5.18
CA LEU A 126 8.78 1.08 5.08
C LEU A 126 8.08 -0.14 4.48
N VAL A 127 6.78 -0.31 4.72
CA VAL A 127 6.02 -1.43 4.16
C VAL A 127 5.99 -1.34 2.63
N GLY A 128 5.71 -0.16 2.08
CA GLY A 128 5.72 0.05 0.63
C GLY A 128 7.12 -0.07 0.03
N GLN A 129 8.13 0.47 0.71
CA GLN A 129 9.53 0.38 0.28
C GLN A 129 10.03 -1.06 0.24
N LEU A 130 9.80 -1.84 1.30
CA LEU A 130 10.19 -3.24 1.37
C LEU A 130 9.40 -4.09 0.36
N LEU A 131 8.10 -3.87 0.22
CA LEU A 131 7.29 -4.56 -0.77
C LEU A 131 7.79 -4.29 -2.19
N GLY A 132 8.06 -3.03 -2.52
CA GLY A 132 8.63 -2.62 -3.80
C GLY A 132 10.00 -3.25 -4.04
N PHE A 133 10.89 -3.17 -3.04
CA PHE A 133 12.23 -3.76 -3.12
C PHE A 133 12.20 -5.26 -3.42
N TYR A 134 11.48 -6.04 -2.61
CA TYR A 134 11.43 -7.49 -2.80
C TYR A 134 10.68 -7.89 -4.07
N THR A 135 9.67 -7.13 -4.49
CA THR A 135 8.98 -7.38 -5.76
C THR A 135 9.89 -7.10 -6.95
N SER A 136 10.67 -6.01 -6.91
CA SER A 136 11.68 -5.69 -7.91
C SER A 136 12.67 -6.85 -8.10
N VAL A 137 13.24 -7.34 -6.99
CA VAL A 137 14.16 -8.49 -7.00
C VAL A 137 13.47 -9.74 -7.55
N ALA A 138 12.24 -10.01 -7.14
CA ALA A 138 11.47 -11.17 -7.62
C ALA A 138 11.15 -11.09 -9.12
N HIS A 139 11.06 -9.89 -9.69
CA HIS A 139 10.92 -9.65 -11.13
C HIS A 139 12.26 -9.68 -11.88
N GLY A 140 13.38 -9.94 -11.19
CA GLY A 140 14.72 -9.94 -11.80
C GLY A 140 15.26 -8.55 -12.11
N LEU A 141 14.67 -7.51 -11.52
CA LEU A 141 15.10 -6.13 -11.66
C LEU A 141 16.15 -5.76 -10.61
N CYS A 142 16.88 -4.67 -10.85
CA CYS A 142 17.80 -4.08 -9.88
C CYS A 142 17.09 -2.91 -9.16
N PRO A 143 16.83 -2.98 -7.85
CA PRO A 143 16.11 -1.91 -7.15
C PRO A 143 16.79 -0.52 -7.21
N ASP A 144 18.12 -0.48 -7.36
CA ASP A 144 18.87 0.79 -7.51
C ASP A 144 18.72 1.41 -8.90
N THR A 145 18.39 0.61 -9.91
CA THR A 145 18.18 1.01 -11.30
C THR A 145 17.07 0.16 -11.93
N PRO A 146 15.82 0.28 -11.46
CA PRO A 146 14.75 -0.66 -11.82
C PRO A 146 14.24 -0.46 -13.24
N SER A 147 14.45 0.73 -13.83
CA SER A 147 13.90 1.08 -15.14
C SER A 147 14.69 0.42 -16.27
N VAL A 148 14.16 -0.69 -16.75
CA VAL A 148 14.62 -1.35 -17.98
C VAL A 148 14.05 -0.66 -19.21
N SER A 149 12.84 -0.11 -19.10
CA SER A 149 12.15 0.64 -20.14
C SER A 149 12.79 1.98 -20.47
N GLY A 150 13.60 2.54 -19.55
CA GLY A 150 14.16 3.89 -19.67
C GLY A 150 13.15 5.02 -19.41
N ASN A 151 11.94 4.70 -18.95
CA ASN A 151 10.91 5.69 -18.66
C ASN A 151 11.13 6.43 -17.32
N ILE A 152 11.95 5.85 -16.44
CA ILE A 152 12.24 6.41 -15.11
C ILE A 152 13.76 6.56 -14.99
N HIS A 153 14.21 7.75 -14.61
CA HIS A 153 15.60 8.05 -14.31
C HIS A 153 15.75 8.39 -12.83
N ARG A 154 16.90 8.08 -12.25
CA ARG A 154 17.21 8.39 -10.84
C ARG A 154 17.13 9.88 -10.54
N VAL A 155 17.45 10.70 -11.53
CA VAL A 155 17.32 12.18 -11.49
C VAL A 155 16.42 12.58 -12.64
N VAL A 156 15.42 13.42 -12.36
CA VAL A 156 14.54 13.94 -13.40
C VAL A 156 15.36 14.76 -14.40
N GLU A 157 15.28 14.38 -15.67
CA GLU A 157 15.98 15.06 -16.76
C GLU A 157 14.97 15.84 -17.61
N GLY A 158 15.47 16.88 -18.32
CA GLY A 158 14.68 17.63 -19.29
C GLY A 158 13.64 18.60 -18.69
N VAL A 159 13.74 18.93 -17.41
CA VAL A 159 12.87 19.93 -16.78
C VAL A 159 13.29 21.33 -17.24
N ILE A 160 12.37 22.04 -17.89
CA ILE A 160 12.56 23.44 -18.27
C ILE A 160 11.90 24.31 -17.20
N ILE A 161 12.69 25.23 -16.61
CA ILE A 161 12.16 26.23 -15.68
C ILE A 161 11.79 27.47 -16.52
N TYR A 162 10.52 27.83 -16.52
CA TYR A 162 10.03 29.05 -17.18
C TYR A 162 10.07 30.20 -16.18
N GLU A 163 10.58 31.36 -16.66
CA GLU A 163 10.57 32.62 -15.89
C GLU A 163 9.20 33.30 -15.93
#